data_3b951ad65542acce53356c26acff7d46
#
_entry.id   3b951ad65542acce53356c26acff7d46
#
_cell.length_a   1.000
_cell.length_b   1.000
_cell.length_c   1.000
_cell.angle_alpha   90.00
_cell.angle_beta   90.00
_cell.angle_gamma   90.00
#
_symmetry.space_group_name_H-M   'P 1'
#
loop_
_entity.id
_entity.type
_entity.pdbx_description
1 polymer ?
#
loop_
_entity_poly.entity_id
_entity_poly.type
_entity_poly.pdbx_seq_one_letter_code
_entity_poly.pdbx_strand_id
1 'polypeptide(L)'
;ADVAHVGQDDIPTAVARQILGDDVVLGLSCHSPADVDGALTNPAIDYFCTGPIWATPTKPGRPAVGLDLVQYAAQQHPKKPWFAIGGVNTKTAPDVVAAGAQRIVVVRAITDASDPADAARILRSSTER
;
A
#
# COMPACT_ATOMS: atom_id res chain seq x y z
N ALA A 1 -10.59 16.16 -5.12
CA ALA A 1 -10.14 15.08 -4.26
C ALA A 1 -9.03 15.59 -3.34
N ASP A 2 -8.97 15.06 -2.13
CA ASP A 2 -7.91 15.41 -1.16
C ASP A 2 -6.70 14.49 -1.31
N VAL A 3 -6.91 13.30 -1.87
CA VAL A 3 -5.88 12.29 -2.13
C VAL A 3 -6.04 11.74 -3.54
N ALA A 4 -4.92 11.60 -4.24
CA ALA A 4 -4.81 10.91 -5.52
C ALA A 4 -3.78 9.78 -5.42
N HIS A 5 -3.93 8.76 -6.26
CA HIS A 5 -3.02 7.62 -6.30
C HIS A 5 -2.77 7.18 -7.73
N VAL A 6 -1.52 6.94 -8.07
CA VAL A 6 -1.11 6.48 -9.41
C VAL A 6 -0.27 5.20 -9.32
N GLY A 7 -0.31 4.41 -10.40
CA GLY A 7 0.55 3.25 -10.61
C GLY A 7 1.79 3.60 -11.42
N GLN A 8 2.67 2.60 -11.62
CA GLN A 8 3.93 2.77 -12.37
C GLN A 8 3.70 3.05 -13.86
N ASP A 9 2.60 2.54 -14.42
CA ASP A 9 2.25 2.68 -15.83
C ASP A 9 1.27 3.83 -16.10
N ASP A 10 0.89 4.58 -15.06
CA ASP A 10 0.04 5.75 -15.16
C ASP A 10 0.85 7.01 -15.53
N ILE A 11 0.21 8.16 -15.47
CA ILE A 11 0.88 9.45 -15.66
C ILE A 11 2.08 9.58 -14.70
N PRO A 12 3.24 10.06 -15.17
CA PRO A 12 4.39 10.26 -14.29
C PRO A 12 4.06 11.14 -13.08
N THR A 13 4.58 10.77 -11.92
CA THR A 13 4.25 11.45 -10.65
C THR A 13 4.56 12.94 -10.65
N ALA A 14 5.63 13.37 -11.33
CA ALA A 14 5.97 14.78 -11.47
C ALA A 14 4.89 15.55 -12.25
N VAL A 15 4.32 14.93 -13.30
CA VAL A 15 3.23 15.52 -14.08
C VAL A 15 1.93 15.52 -13.28
N ALA A 16 1.64 14.42 -12.58
CA ALA A 16 0.48 14.35 -11.68
C ALA A 16 0.55 15.47 -10.62
N ARG A 17 1.71 15.69 -10.03
CA ARG A 17 1.93 16.77 -9.07
C ARG A 17 1.67 18.15 -9.66
N GLN A 18 2.12 18.41 -10.89
CA GLN A 18 1.85 19.69 -11.57
C GLN A 18 0.36 19.94 -11.78
N ILE A 19 -0.39 18.87 -12.14
CA ILE A 19 -1.84 18.99 -12.38
C ILE A 19 -2.61 19.18 -11.08
N LEU A 20 -2.24 18.44 -10.03
CA LEU A 20 -2.98 18.40 -8.75
C LEU A 20 -2.64 19.58 -7.84
N GLY A 21 -1.45 20.17 -7.99
CA GLY A 21 -0.93 21.18 -7.06
C GLY A 21 -0.32 20.56 -5.80
N ASP A 22 0.11 21.40 -4.87
CA ASP A 22 0.87 20.96 -3.69
C ASP A 22 -0.01 20.50 -2.51
N ASP A 23 -1.29 20.86 -2.52
CA ASP A 23 -2.21 20.59 -1.40
C ASP A 23 -2.84 19.18 -1.46
N VAL A 24 -2.76 18.49 -2.60
CA VAL A 24 -3.31 17.15 -2.77
C VAL A 24 -2.27 16.11 -2.37
N VAL A 25 -2.65 15.18 -1.50
CA VAL A 25 -1.80 14.03 -1.15
C VAL A 25 -1.70 13.08 -2.34
N LEU A 26 -0.48 12.74 -2.77
CA LEU A 26 -0.23 11.85 -3.91
C LEU A 26 0.50 10.59 -3.47
N GLY A 27 -0.07 9.44 -3.81
CA GLY A 27 0.50 8.12 -3.56
C GLY A 27 0.94 7.40 -4.83
N LEU A 28 1.85 6.44 -4.67
CA LEU A 28 2.40 5.62 -5.74
C LEU A 28 2.39 4.14 -5.38
N SER A 29 1.94 3.30 -6.30
CA SER A 29 2.05 1.84 -6.17
C SER A 29 3.47 1.36 -6.51
N CYS A 30 4.04 0.51 -5.66
CA CYS A 30 5.34 -0.13 -5.84
C CYS A 30 5.19 -1.65 -5.89
N HIS A 31 5.80 -2.29 -6.89
CA HIS A 31 5.69 -3.73 -7.16
C HIS A 31 7.05 -4.45 -7.11
N SER A 32 8.13 -3.71 -6.91
CA SER A 32 9.50 -4.25 -6.88
C SER A 32 10.36 -3.46 -5.90
N PRO A 33 11.52 -4.00 -5.48
CA PRO A 33 12.51 -3.24 -4.72
C PRO A 33 12.95 -1.94 -5.42
N ALA A 34 13.12 -1.97 -6.73
CA ALA A 34 13.49 -0.78 -7.51
C ALA A 34 12.40 0.31 -7.44
N ASP A 35 11.12 -0.08 -7.49
CA ASP A 35 10.01 0.86 -7.32
C ASP A 35 10.04 1.50 -5.92
N VAL A 36 10.30 0.70 -4.88
CA VAL A 36 10.42 1.20 -3.50
C VAL A 36 11.57 2.19 -3.40
N ASP A 37 12.76 1.84 -3.93
CA ASP A 37 13.93 2.73 -3.92
C ASP A 37 13.62 4.07 -4.60
N GLY A 38 12.95 4.03 -5.75
CA GLY A 38 12.49 5.23 -6.45
C GLY A 38 11.51 6.06 -5.62
N ALA A 39 10.57 5.41 -4.93
CA ALA A 39 9.58 6.08 -4.08
C ALA A 39 10.21 6.78 -2.87
N LEU A 40 11.25 6.21 -2.27
CA LEU A 40 11.94 6.78 -1.11
C LEU A 40 12.49 8.18 -1.36
N THR A 41 12.98 8.43 -2.57
CA THR A 41 13.61 9.69 -2.96
C THR A 41 12.76 10.57 -3.86
N ASN A 42 11.56 10.12 -4.23
CA ASN A 42 10.67 10.86 -5.13
C ASN A 42 9.97 12.03 -4.41
N PRO A 43 10.32 13.28 -4.73
CA PRO A 43 9.74 14.44 -4.03
C PRO A 43 8.29 14.73 -4.43
N ALA A 44 7.80 14.13 -5.51
CA ALA A 44 6.44 14.37 -6.00
C ALA A 44 5.37 13.61 -5.22
N ILE A 45 5.73 12.56 -4.48
CA ILE A 45 4.79 11.71 -3.74
C ILE A 45 4.89 11.90 -2.24
N ASP A 46 3.76 11.71 -1.57
CA ASP A 46 3.64 11.82 -0.11
C ASP A 46 3.67 10.46 0.58
N TYR A 47 3.22 9.40 -0.10
CA TYR A 47 3.24 8.03 0.40
C TYR A 47 3.37 7.03 -0.74
N PHE A 48 3.65 5.77 -0.40
CA PHE A 48 3.65 4.67 -1.37
C PHE A 48 3.00 3.42 -0.79
N CYS A 49 2.63 2.49 -1.68
CA CYS A 49 2.10 1.19 -1.31
C CYS A 49 2.97 0.08 -1.88
N THR A 50 3.17 -0.99 -1.14
CA THR A 50 3.84 -2.22 -1.58
C THR A 50 2.80 -3.31 -1.81
N GLY A 51 2.78 -3.90 -3.00
CA GLY A 51 1.84 -4.97 -3.31
C GLY A 51 1.74 -5.27 -4.81
N PRO A 52 0.80 -6.17 -5.17
CA PRO A 52 -0.07 -6.93 -4.28
C PRO A 52 0.71 -8.05 -3.57
N ILE A 53 0.55 -8.18 -2.26
CA ILE A 53 1.26 -9.23 -1.49
C ILE A 53 0.81 -10.60 -1.97
N TRP A 54 -0.49 -10.80 -2.09
CA TRP A 54 -1.12 -11.97 -2.70
C TRP A 54 -1.93 -11.56 -3.93
N ALA A 55 -2.10 -12.48 -4.86
CA ALA A 55 -2.96 -12.27 -6.02
C ALA A 55 -4.38 -11.93 -5.57
N THR A 56 -5.01 -10.97 -6.24
CA THR A 56 -6.35 -10.48 -5.88
C THR A 56 -7.19 -10.30 -7.13
N PRO A 57 -8.51 -10.60 -7.07
CA PRO A 57 -9.41 -10.34 -8.19
C PRO A 57 -9.67 -8.86 -8.42
N THR A 58 -9.32 -7.97 -7.50
CA THR A 58 -9.47 -6.51 -7.65
C THR A 58 -8.63 -5.98 -8.82
N LYS A 59 -7.43 -6.54 -9.04
CA LYS A 59 -6.58 -6.25 -10.21
C LYS A 59 -6.11 -7.56 -10.84
N PRO A 60 -6.94 -8.18 -11.71
CA PRO A 60 -6.62 -9.47 -12.33
C PRO A 60 -5.32 -9.40 -13.16
N GLY A 61 -4.57 -10.50 -13.16
CA GLY A 61 -3.36 -10.64 -13.96
C GLY A 61 -2.10 -9.98 -13.38
N ARG A 62 -2.19 -9.25 -12.28
CA ARG A 62 -1.00 -8.71 -11.59
C ARG A 62 -0.37 -9.78 -10.70
N PRO A 63 0.92 -10.12 -10.90
CA PRO A 63 1.57 -11.15 -10.10
C PRO A 63 1.72 -10.72 -8.64
N ALA A 64 1.61 -11.69 -7.72
CA ALA A 64 1.88 -11.49 -6.30
C ALA A 64 3.37 -11.20 -6.07
N VAL A 65 3.67 -10.23 -5.21
CA VAL A 65 5.05 -9.87 -4.85
C VAL A 65 5.49 -10.45 -3.51
N GLY A 66 4.56 -11.02 -2.75
CA GLY A 66 4.82 -11.68 -1.47
C GLY A 66 5.19 -10.72 -0.34
N LEU A 67 5.47 -11.31 0.82
CA LEU A 67 5.93 -10.58 2.02
C LEU A 67 7.35 -10.06 1.89
N ASP A 68 8.15 -10.57 0.95
CA ASP A 68 9.53 -10.15 0.72
C ASP A 68 9.61 -8.65 0.39
N LEU A 69 8.67 -8.14 -0.41
CA LEU A 69 8.64 -6.71 -0.72
C LEU A 69 8.26 -5.87 0.50
N VAL A 70 7.38 -6.37 1.36
CA VAL A 70 7.03 -5.71 2.64
C VAL A 70 8.25 -5.62 3.55
N GLN A 71 8.99 -6.73 3.69
CA GLN A 71 10.23 -6.78 4.47
C GLN A 71 11.28 -5.84 3.91
N TYR A 72 11.45 -5.82 2.58
CA TYR A 72 12.37 -4.92 1.91
C TYR A 72 12.06 -3.46 2.22
N ALA A 73 10.80 -3.04 2.05
CA ALA A 73 10.39 -1.68 2.35
C ALA A 73 10.60 -1.31 3.83
N ALA A 74 10.27 -2.22 4.76
CA ALA A 74 10.47 -2.01 6.18
C ALA A 74 11.95 -1.80 6.54
N GLN A 75 12.85 -2.57 5.92
CA GLN A 75 14.30 -2.47 6.12
C GLN A 75 14.91 -1.15 5.65
N GLN A 76 14.25 -0.46 4.73
CA GLN A 76 14.69 0.88 4.27
C GLN A 76 14.39 1.98 5.28
N HIS A 77 13.64 1.71 6.34
CA HIS A 77 13.20 2.69 7.35
C HIS A 77 12.63 3.98 6.71
N PRO A 78 11.58 3.87 5.87
CA PRO A 78 11.08 5.03 5.13
C PRO A 78 10.63 6.16 6.05
N LYS A 79 10.96 7.40 5.68
CA LYS A 79 10.44 8.60 6.35
C LYS A 79 9.01 8.91 5.89
N LYS A 80 8.67 8.56 4.65
CA LYS A 80 7.32 8.68 4.13
C LYS A 80 6.42 7.60 4.73
N PRO A 81 5.14 7.88 4.97
CA PRO A 81 4.15 6.82 5.22
C PRO A 81 4.13 5.82 4.08
N TRP A 82 4.01 4.55 4.41
CA TRP A 82 3.83 3.50 3.43
C TRP A 82 2.85 2.43 3.92
N PHE A 83 2.27 1.70 2.99
CA PHE A 83 1.19 0.77 3.23
C PHE A 83 1.46 -0.55 2.52
N ALA A 84 1.11 -1.65 3.16
CA ALA A 84 1.09 -2.97 2.54
C ALA A 84 -0.33 -3.27 2.02
N ILE A 85 -0.44 -3.73 0.79
CA ILE A 85 -1.72 -3.95 0.10
C ILE A 85 -1.72 -5.25 -0.70
N GLY A 86 -2.91 -5.79 -0.93
CA GLY A 86 -3.16 -6.92 -1.82
C GLY A 86 -3.40 -8.23 -1.10
N GLY A 87 -4.66 -8.64 -1.02
CA GLY A 87 -5.08 -9.89 -0.39
C GLY A 87 -4.96 -9.90 1.14
N VAL A 88 -4.81 -8.73 1.78
CA VAL A 88 -4.76 -8.63 3.24
C VAL A 88 -6.16 -8.84 3.83
N ASN A 89 -6.23 -9.68 4.84
CA ASN A 89 -7.47 -9.97 5.59
C ASN A 89 -7.15 -10.24 7.06
N THR A 90 -8.16 -10.55 7.85
CA THR A 90 -7.99 -10.77 9.30
C THR A 90 -7.06 -11.95 9.65
N LYS A 91 -6.91 -12.91 8.75
CA LYS A 91 -6.01 -14.07 8.95
C LYS A 91 -4.56 -13.74 8.57
N THR A 92 -4.37 -12.92 7.54
CA THR A 92 -3.04 -12.62 6.97
C THR A 92 -2.44 -11.33 7.52
N ALA A 93 -3.22 -10.43 8.10
CA ALA A 93 -2.73 -9.18 8.68
C ALA A 93 -1.61 -9.37 9.71
N PRO A 94 -1.64 -10.37 10.61
CA PRO A 94 -0.54 -10.61 11.53
C PRO A 94 0.80 -10.89 10.83
N ASP A 95 0.81 -11.64 9.73
CA ASP A 95 2.02 -11.95 8.96
C ASP A 95 2.56 -10.69 8.27
N VAL A 96 1.67 -9.83 7.77
CA VAL A 96 2.04 -8.56 7.14
C VAL A 96 2.68 -7.62 8.15
N VAL A 97 2.14 -7.54 9.35
CA VAL A 97 2.71 -6.75 10.46
C VAL A 97 4.04 -7.34 10.93
N ALA A 98 4.14 -8.67 11.04
CA ALA A 98 5.39 -9.35 11.38
C ALA A 98 6.49 -9.10 10.34
N ALA A 99 6.12 -8.93 9.06
CA ALA A 99 7.03 -8.53 7.99
C ALA A 99 7.51 -7.06 8.08
N GLY A 100 6.93 -6.26 8.97
CA GLY A 100 7.36 -4.90 9.27
C GLY A 100 6.40 -3.78 8.85
N ALA A 101 5.26 -4.11 8.24
CA ALA A 101 4.26 -3.11 7.89
C ALA A 101 3.56 -2.56 9.14
N GLN A 102 3.46 -1.25 9.22
CA GLN A 102 2.71 -0.56 10.28
C GLN A 102 1.32 -0.10 9.80
N ARG A 103 1.09 -0.14 8.49
CA ARG A 103 -0.16 0.29 7.85
C ARG A 103 -0.53 -0.70 6.76
N ILE A 104 -1.81 -1.00 6.68
CA ILE A 104 -2.37 -1.92 5.69
C ILE A 104 -3.50 -1.24 4.92
N VAL A 105 -3.68 -1.64 3.66
CA VAL A 105 -4.85 -1.30 2.85
C VAL A 105 -5.61 -2.58 2.54
N VAL A 106 -6.89 -2.56 2.81
CA VAL A 106 -7.79 -3.69 2.59
C VAL A 106 -9.03 -3.24 1.82
N VAL A 107 -9.60 -4.13 1.03
CA VAL A 107 -10.85 -3.90 0.31
C VAL A 107 -11.84 -5.00 0.69
N ARG A 108 -11.71 -6.19 0.11
CA ARG A 108 -12.68 -7.27 0.24
C ARG A 108 -12.82 -7.82 1.66
N ALA A 109 -11.76 -7.76 2.45
CA ALA A 109 -11.82 -8.18 3.86
C ALA A 109 -12.84 -7.37 4.68
N ILE A 110 -13.20 -6.17 4.22
CA ILE A 110 -14.25 -5.34 4.83
C ILE A 110 -15.53 -5.42 4.01
N THR A 111 -15.47 -5.21 2.68
CA THR A 111 -16.67 -5.11 1.84
C THR A 111 -17.45 -6.41 1.74
N ASP A 112 -16.78 -7.55 1.81
CA ASP A 112 -17.40 -8.89 1.73
C ASP A 112 -17.64 -9.51 3.12
N ALA A 113 -17.30 -8.81 4.20
CA ALA A 113 -17.53 -9.31 5.55
C ALA A 113 -19.01 -9.29 5.93
N SER A 114 -19.45 -10.29 6.68
CA SER A 114 -20.81 -10.31 7.26
C SER A 114 -21.02 -9.18 8.27
N ASP A 115 -19.97 -8.79 8.99
CA ASP A 115 -19.92 -7.61 9.84
C ASP A 115 -18.69 -6.76 9.46
N PRO A 116 -18.84 -5.76 8.57
CA PRO A 116 -17.75 -4.90 8.13
C PRO A 116 -17.11 -4.08 9.26
N ALA A 117 -17.90 -3.67 10.25
CA ALA A 117 -17.40 -2.90 11.38
C ALA A 117 -16.49 -3.74 12.28
N ASP A 118 -16.87 -5.00 12.52
CA ASP A 118 -16.04 -5.93 13.28
C ASP A 118 -14.76 -6.29 12.53
N ALA A 119 -14.85 -6.57 11.24
CA ALA A 119 -13.67 -6.82 10.39
C ALA A 119 -12.69 -5.63 10.42
N ALA A 120 -13.19 -4.42 10.29
CA ALA A 120 -12.36 -3.20 10.36
C ALA A 120 -11.69 -3.06 11.74
N ARG A 121 -12.39 -3.35 12.82
CA ARG A 121 -11.85 -3.29 14.19
C ARG A 121 -10.73 -4.31 14.39
N ILE A 122 -10.92 -5.56 13.96
CA ILE A 122 -9.92 -6.61 14.04
C ILE A 122 -8.66 -6.22 13.25
N LEU A 123 -8.83 -5.76 12.01
CA LEU A 123 -7.73 -5.35 11.14
C LEU A 123 -6.96 -4.17 11.74
N ARG A 124 -7.66 -3.18 12.31
CA ARG A 124 -7.03 -2.05 12.99
C ARG A 124 -6.21 -2.52 14.19
N SER A 125 -6.77 -3.38 15.04
CA SER A 125 -6.07 -3.92 16.21
C SER A 125 -4.81 -4.70 15.81
N SER A 126 -4.77 -5.32 14.63
CA SER A 126 -3.58 -6.04 14.15
C SER A 126 -2.40 -5.11 13.86
N THR A 127 -2.64 -3.82 13.57
CA THR A 127 -1.61 -2.82 13.28
C THR A 127 -1.26 -1.93 14.47
N GLU A 128 -2.03 -1.98 15.54
CA GLU A 128 -1.76 -1.25 16.79
C GLU A 128 -0.67 -1.97 17.57
N ARG A 129 0.34 -1.22 17.99
CA ARG A 129 1.46 -1.71 18.82
C ARG A 129 1.49 -1.03 20.17
#